data_f0ffaaefe5cd662d1e40dfc0f962e694
#
_entry.id   f0ffaaefe5cd662d1e40dfc0f962e694
#
_cell.length_a   1.000
_cell.length_b   1.000
_cell.length_c   1.000
_cell.angle_alpha   90.00
_cell.angle_beta   90.00
_cell.angle_gamma   90.00
#
_symmetry.space_group_name_H-M   'P 1'
#
loop_
_entity.id
_entity.type
_entity.pdbx_description
1 polymer ?
#
loop_
_entity_poly.entity_id
_entity_poly.type
_entity_poly.pdbx_seq_one_letter_code
_entity_poly.pdbx_strand_id
1 'polypeptide(L)'
;ILRPVQAGEKKAMDRVRRMTAPFILRRLKTDKEIIDDLPEKIETKEFCTLSREQASLYSAVTTALTQELEGAEGIKRKGVVLGAITALKQICDHPLLYVKDKSDYKNRSGKMARLAEIAEEMIAAGDRALIFTQYAEMGAILKKFLQEMFGREALFLHGGVPREKRDEMVRRFQEDENAPPFFILSLKAGG
;
A
#
# COMPACT_ATOMS: atom_id res chain seq x y z
N ILE A 1 -2.60 34.75 3.25
CA ILE A 1 -2.72 33.75 2.13
C ILE A 1 -3.24 32.41 2.66
N LEU A 2 -2.69 31.87 3.77
CA LEU A 2 -3.06 30.51 4.25
C LEU A 2 -4.51 30.38 4.73
N ARG A 3 -5.02 31.33 5.55
CA ARG A 3 -6.39 31.26 6.08
C ARG A 3 -7.49 31.26 5.01
N PRO A 4 -7.48 32.16 3.99
CA PRO A 4 -8.45 32.11 2.91
C PRO A 4 -8.37 30.84 2.07
N VAL A 5 -7.16 30.29 1.85
CA VAL A 5 -6.97 29.02 1.12
C VAL A 5 -7.52 27.85 1.92
N GLN A 6 -7.29 27.81 3.24
CA GLN A 6 -7.85 26.79 4.14
C GLN A 6 -9.40 26.88 4.24
N ALA A 7 -9.95 28.09 4.08
CA ALA A 7 -11.40 28.33 3.99
C ALA A 7 -12.00 28.00 2.61
N GLY A 8 -11.19 27.54 1.64
CA GLY A 8 -11.67 27.16 0.31
C GLY A 8 -12.00 28.32 -0.62
N GLU A 9 -11.52 29.54 -0.34
CA GLU A 9 -11.78 30.70 -1.20
C GLU A 9 -11.13 30.55 -2.58
N LYS A 10 -11.93 30.44 -3.62
CA LYS A 10 -11.52 30.18 -5.00
C LYS A 10 -10.47 31.18 -5.52
N LYS A 11 -10.70 32.48 -5.23
CA LYS A 11 -9.76 33.55 -5.63
C LYS A 11 -8.38 33.44 -4.95
N ALA A 12 -8.35 33.02 -3.68
CA ALA A 12 -7.12 32.80 -2.94
C ALA A 12 -6.36 31.57 -3.47
N MET A 13 -7.07 30.50 -3.77
CA MET A 13 -6.51 29.31 -4.40
C MET A 13 -5.93 29.58 -5.77
N ASP A 14 -6.63 30.32 -6.64
CA ASP A 14 -6.15 30.71 -7.99
C ASP A 14 -4.92 31.62 -7.93
N ARG A 15 -4.84 32.49 -6.91
CA ARG A 15 -3.64 33.32 -6.68
C ARG A 15 -2.44 32.45 -6.31
N VAL A 16 -2.60 31.51 -5.38
CA VAL A 16 -1.53 30.59 -4.99
C VAL A 16 -1.10 29.75 -6.19
N ARG A 17 -2.07 29.19 -6.94
CA ARG A 17 -1.80 28.40 -8.13
C ARG A 17 -0.96 29.17 -9.16
N ARG A 18 -1.30 30.43 -9.45
CA ARG A 18 -0.51 31.28 -10.37
C ARG A 18 0.89 31.58 -9.86
N MET A 19 1.03 31.82 -8.55
CA MET A 19 2.35 32.07 -7.95
C MET A 19 3.26 30.85 -7.93
N THR A 20 2.68 29.67 -7.78
CA THR A 20 3.45 28.40 -7.67
C THR A 20 3.64 27.70 -9.01
N ALA A 21 2.83 28.00 -10.03
CA ALA A 21 2.89 27.36 -11.35
C ALA A 21 4.28 27.34 -11.98
N PRO A 22 5.09 28.43 -11.92
CA PRO A 22 6.44 28.40 -12.49
C PRO A 22 7.42 27.46 -11.79
N PHE A 23 7.11 27.08 -10.53
CA PHE A 23 7.97 26.25 -9.67
C PHE A 23 7.48 24.81 -9.54
N ILE A 24 6.26 24.50 -10.02
CA ILE A 24 5.64 23.19 -9.91
C ILE A 24 5.37 22.63 -11.29
N LEU A 25 6.20 21.69 -11.71
CA LEU A 25 5.97 20.94 -12.94
C LEU A 25 5.12 19.69 -12.60
N ARG A 26 3.82 19.75 -12.88
CA ARG A 26 2.91 18.59 -12.75
C ARG A 26 2.67 18.01 -14.14
N ARG A 27 3.26 16.84 -14.40
CA ARG A 27 2.97 16.05 -15.59
C ARG A 27 1.87 15.04 -15.28
N LEU A 28 0.85 14.96 -16.11
CA LEU A 28 -0.17 13.94 -16.01
C LEU A 28 0.16 12.82 -16.99
N LYS A 29 0.08 11.57 -16.55
CA LYS A 29 0.31 10.39 -17.42
C LYS A 29 -0.76 10.27 -18.52
N THR A 30 -1.87 10.99 -18.39
CA THR A 30 -2.95 11.10 -19.40
C THR A 30 -2.71 12.16 -20.45
N ASP A 31 -1.63 12.94 -20.33
CA ASP A 31 -1.30 13.99 -21.28
C ASP A 31 -0.49 13.39 -22.45
N LYS A 32 -1.19 13.11 -23.53
CA LYS A 32 -0.64 12.49 -24.75
C LYS A 32 0.42 13.34 -25.45
N GLU A 33 0.48 14.65 -25.18
CA GLU A 33 1.54 15.52 -25.72
C GLU A 33 2.89 15.28 -25.02
N ILE A 34 2.86 14.67 -23.82
CA ILE A 34 4.06 14.42 -23.01
C ILE A 34 4.50 12.95 -23.09
N ILE A 35 3.56 12.02 -23.15
CA ILE A 35 3.81 10.57 -23.16
C ILE A 35 2.81 9.93 -24.13
N ASP A 36 3.29 9.47 -25.26
CA ASP A 36 2.47 8.93 -26.34
C ASP A 36 2.45 7.39 -26.37
N ASP A 37 3.37 6.75 -25.66
CA ASP A 37 3.62 5.29 -25.69
C ASP A 37 3.06 4.51 -24.49
N LEU A 38 2.33 5.16 -23.57
CA LEU A 38 1.72 4.45 -22.44
C LEU A 38 0.40 3.77 -22.86
N PRO A 39 0.25 2.48 -22.55
CA PRO A 39 -1.01 1.78 -22.78
C PRO A 39 -2.14 2.37 -21.92
N GLU A 40 -3.38 2.07 -22.31
CA GLU A 40 -4.54 2.48 -21.53
C GLU A 40 -4.50 1.86 -20.12
N LYS A 41 -4.78 2.70 -19.11
CA LYS A 41 -4.84 2.24 -17.72
C LYS A 41 -6.11 1.45 -17.47
N ILE A 42 -5.95 0.17 -17.13
CA ILE A 42 -7.05 -0.69 -16.68
C ILE A 42 -7.01 -0.73 -15.15
N GLU A 43 -8.14 -0.43 -14.51
CA GLU A 43 -8.32 -0.52 -13.06
C GLU A 43 -9.35 -1.58 -12.70
N THR A 44 -8.94 -2.55 -11.87
CA THR A 44 -9.83 -3.60 -11.36
C THR A 44 -9.86 -3.55 -9.84
N LYS A 45 -11.05 -3.72 -9.25
CA LYS A 45 -11.23 -3.81 -7.79
C LYS A 45 -11.47 -5.25 -7.41
N GLU A 46 -10.57 -5.80 -6.60
CA GLU A 46 -10.70 -7.14 -6.06
C GLU A 46 -11.21 -7.12 -4.63
N PHE A 47 -12.26 -7.90 -4.35
CA PHE A 47 -12.84 -8.04 -3.03
C PHE A 47 -12.42 -9.37 -2.41
N CYS A 48 -11.85 -9.32 -1.21
CA CYS A 48 -11.36 -10.50 -0.50
C CYS A 48 -12.19 -10.75 0.75
N THR A 49 -12.56 -11.99 0.99
CA THR A 49 -13.23 -12.41 2.23
C THR A 49 -12.21 -12.49 3.36
N LEU A 50 -12.56 -11.98 4.53
CA LEU A 50 -11.74 -12.13 5.73
C LEU A 50 -11.65 -13.60 6.14
N SER A 51 -10.48 -14.04 6.62
CA SER A 51 -10.36 -15.32 7.30
C SER A 51 -11.16 -15.31 8.59
N ARG A 52 -11.46 -16.50 9.17
CA ARG A 52 -12.16 -16.59 10.46
C ARG A 52 -11.43 -15.85 11.57
N GLU A 53 -10.11 -15.94 11.59
CA GLU A 53 -9.26 -15.21 12.53
C GLU A 53 -9.37 -13.69 12.33
N GLN A 54 -9.25 -13.22 11.09
CA GLN A 54 -9.41 -11.80 10.78
C GLN A 54 -10.79 -11.28 11.20
N ALA A 55 -11.86 -12.03 10.92
CA ALA A 55 -13.21 -11.63 11.29
C ALA A 55 -13.39 -11.55 12.82
N SER A 56 -12.82 -12.48 13.57
CA SER A 56 -12.84 -12.48 15.04
C SER A 56 -12.09 -11.27 15.61
N LEU A 57 -10.87 -11.00 15.15
CA LEU A 57 -10.09 -9.86 15.58
C LEU A 57 -10.75 -8.52 15.19
N TYR A 58 -11.33 -8.46 14.00
CA TYR A 58 -12.07 -7.28 13.54
C TYR A 58 -13.26 -6.97 14.44
N SER A 59 -14.06 -7.99 14.79
CA SER A 59 -15.20 -7.86 15.70
C SER A 59 -14.75 -7.42 17.09
N ALA A 60 -13.68 -7.99 17.63
CA ALA A 60 -13.15 -7.59 18.94
C ALA A 60 -12.73 -6.12 18.98
N VAL A 61 -12.01 -5.63 17.94
CA VAL A 61 -11.57 -4.23 17.85
C VAL A 61 -12.77 -3.29 17.70
N THR A 62 -13.79 -3.65 16.92
CA THR A 62 -14.99 -2.81 16.76
C THR A 62 -15.81 -2.74 18.03
N THR A 63 -15.93 -3.82 18.78
CA THR A 63 -16.61 -3.84 20.08
C THR A 63 -15.88 -2.96 21.10
N ALA A 64 -14.56 -3.10 21.22
CA ALA A 64 -13.74 -2.28 22.10
C ALA A 64 -13.83 -0.78 21.72
N LEU A 65 -13.79 -0.47 20.42
CA LEU A 65 -13.95 0.89 19.92
C LEU A 65 -15.28 1.51 20.40
N THR A 66 -16.40 0.77 20.29
CA THR A 66 -17.72 1.27 20.70
C THR A 66 -17.71 1.62 22.19
N GLN A 67 -17.17 0.74 23.03
CA GLN A 67 -17.06 0.98 24.47
C GLN A 67 -16.17 2.19 24.83
N GLU A 68 -15.01 2.33 24.16
CA GLU A 68 -14.10 3.46 24.40
C GLU A 68 -14.68 4.80 23.94
N LEU A 69 -15.55 4.80 22.91
CA LEU A 69 -16.16 6.02 22.38
C LEU A 69 -17.27 6.58 23.31
N GLU A 70 -17.92 5.73 24.12
CA GLU A 70 -18.99 6.17 25.05
C GLU A 70 -18.49 7.16 26.11
N GLY A 71 -17.18 7.14 26.44
CA GLY A 71 -16.59 8.08 27.41
C GLY A 71 -15.54 9.04 26.85
N ALA A 72 -15.38 9.09 25.54
CA ALA A 72 -14.31 9.87 24.90
C ALA A 72 -14.84 11.11 24.15
N GLU A 73 -14.23 12.28 24.41
CA GLU A 73 -14.55 13.55 23.74
C GLU A 73 -13.33 14.22 23.11
N GLY A 74 -13.55 15.16 22.20
CA GLY A 74 -12.54 16.04 21.64
C GLY A 74 -11.36 15.30 20.99
N ILE A 75 -10.14 15.64 21.40
CA ILE A 75 -8.88 15.09 20.88
C ILE A 75 -8.73 13.60 21.23
N LYS A 76 -9.16 13.18 22.42
CA LYS A 76 -9.12 11.78 22.87
C LYS A 76 -9.97 10.90 21.95
N ARG A 77 -11.20 11.32 21.62
CA ARG A 77 -12.07 10.61 20.68
C ARG A 77 -11.42 10.42 19.30
N LYS A 78 -10.79 11.47 18.77
CA LYS A 78 -10.06 11.38 17.49
C LYS A 78 -8.91 10.38 17.55
N GLY A 79 -8.16 10.35 18.65
CA GLY A 79 -7.06 9.39 18.86
C GLY A 79 -7.55 7.93 18.87
N VAL A 80 -8.64 7.67 19.62
CA VAL A 80 -9.28 6.34 19.68
C VAL A 80 -9.72 5.87 18.29
N VAL A 81 -10.41 6.72 17.52
CA VAL A 81 -10.86 6.38 16.16
C VAL A 81 -9.68 6.10 15.23
N LEU A 82 -8.64 6.93 15.25
CA LEU A 82 -7.44 6.72 14.40
C LEU A 82 -6.69 5.44 14.76
N GLY A 83 -6.59 5.13 16.06
CA GLY A 83 -6.00 3.88 16.55
C GLY A 83 -6.77 2.67 16.04
N ALA A 84 -8.10 2.69 16.17
CA ALA A 84 -8.97 1.62 15.70
C ALA A 84 -8.89 1.44 14.18
N ILE A 85 -8.90 2.52 13.40
CA ILE A 85 -8.75 2.45 11.93
C ILE A 85 -7.42 1.78 11.57
N THR A 86 -6.34 2.12 12.28
CA THR A 86 -5.02 1.52 12.04
C THR A 86 -5.05 0.02 12.36
N ALA A 87 -5.60 -0.38 13.51
CA ALA A 87 -5.74 -1.76 13.91
C ALA A 87 -6.58 -2.58 12.90
N LEU A 88 -7.74 -2.05 12.49
CA LEU A 88 -8.61 -2.69 11.50
C LEU A 88 -7.93 -2.86 10.15
N LYS A 89 -7.17 -1.85 9.67
CA LYS A 89 -6.38 -1.98 8.45
C LYS A 89 -5.32 -3.07 8.55
N GLN A 90 -4.59 -3.12 9.67
CA GLN A 90 -3.59 -4.16 9.92
C GLN A 90 -4.21 -5.55 9.92
N ILE A 91 -5.33 -5.74 10.62
CA ILE A 91 -6.08 -7.00 10.66
C ILE A 91 -6.53 -7.41 9.26
N CYS A 92 -7.09 -6.48 8.48
CA CYS A 92 -7.53 -6.74 7.11
C CYS A 92 -6.38 -7.08 6.15
N ASP A 93 -5.18 -6.60 6.40
CA ASP A 93 -4.01 -6.99 5.62
C ASP A 93 -3.49 -8.35 6.06
N HIS A 94 -3.12 -8.48 7.33
CA HIS A 94 -2.69 -9.75 7.92
C HIS A 94 -2.74 -9.71 9.45
N PRO A 95 -3.25 -10.75 10.14
CA PRO A 95 -3.32 -10.79 11.60
C PRO A 95 -2.02 -10.51 12.33
N LEU A 96 -0.89 -10.99 11.82
CA LEU A 96 0.44 -10.76 12.41
C LEU A 96 0.80 -9.29 12.58
N LEU A 97 0.28 -8.40 11.74
CA LEU A 97 0.56 -6.95 11.84
C LEU A 97 -0.07 -6.36 13.11
N TYR A 98 -1.17 -6.94 13.56
CA TYR A 98 -1.89 -6.50 14.76
C TYR A 98 -1.46 -7.26 16.02
N VAL A 99 -1.45 -8.59 15.95
CA VAL A 99 -1.14 -9.47 17.11
C VAL A 99 0.35 -9.44 17.44
N LYS A 100 1.23 -9.26 16.44
CA LYS A 100 2.70 -9.20 16.58
C LYS A 100 3.31 -10.41 17.30
N ASP A 101 2.69 -11.57 17.13
CA ASP A 101 3.22 -12.82 17.64
C ASP A 101 4.28 -13.41 16.65
N LYS A 102 4.90 -14.52 17.05
CA LYS A 102 5.89 -15.24 16.24
C LYS A 102 5.29 -16.43 15.49
N SER A 103 3.97 -16.49 15.36
CA SER A 103 3.29 -17.59 14.68
C SER A 103 3.50 -17.55 13.16
N ASP A 104 3.14 -18.65 12.50
CA ASP A 104 3.21 -18.74 11.03
C ASP A 104 2.23 -17.76 10.37
N TYR A 105 2.62 -17.23 9.21
CA TYR A 105 1.79 -16.34 8.41
C TYR A 105 0.82 -17.06 7.47
N LYS A 106 1.01 -18.37 7.26
CA LYS A 106 0.26 -19.14 6.25
C LYS A 106 -1.22 -19.25 6.55
N ASN A 107 -2.05 -19.12 5.51
CA ASN A 107 -3.51 -19.33 5.56
C ASN A 107 -4.30 -18.42 6.54
N ARG A 108 -3.76 -17.27 6.89
CA ARG A 108 -4.36 -16.35 7.87
C ARG A 108 -5.01 -15.11 7.25
N SER A 109 -4.76 -14.84 5.97
CA SER A 109 -5.26 -13.63 5.29
C SER A 109 -5.95 -13.95 3.98
N GLY A 110 -7.20 -13.48 3.84
CA GLY A 110 -7.93 -13.59 2.58
C GLY A 110 -7.30 -12.80 1.43
N LYS A 111 -6.67 -11.65 1.73
CA LYS A 111 -5.92 -10.89 0.71
C LYS A 111 -4.72 -11.65 0.19
N MET A 112 -3.99 -12.36 1.05
CA MET A 112 -2.85 -13.16 0.62
C MET A 112 -3.29 -14.35 -0.24
N ALA A 113 -4.43 -14.99 0.11
CA ALA A 113 -4.99 -16.05 -0.71
C ALA A 113 -5.33 -15.54 -2.12
N ARG A 114 -6.02 -14.40 -2.21
CA ARG A 114 -6.34 -13.80 -3.52
C ARG A 114 -5.11 -13.33 -4.29
N LEU A 115 -4.12 -12.77 -3.59
CA LEU A 115 -2.84 -12.41 -4.22
C LEU A 115 -2.13 -13.62 -4.82
N ALA A 116 -2.21 -14.78 -4.17
CA ALA A 116 -1.62 -16.01 -4.69
C ALA A 116 -2.21 -16.40 -6.05
N GLU A 117 -3.55 -16.36 -6.17
CA GLU A 117 -4.26 -16.66 -7.42
C GLU A 117 -3.86 -15.70 -8.55
N ILE A 118 -3.87 -14.38 -8.27
CA ILE A 118 -3.46 -13.35 -9.23
C ILE A 118 -1.99 -13.51 -9.63
N ALA A 119 -1.12 -13.82 -8.68
CA ALA A 119 0.30 -14.00 -8.94
C ALA A 119 0.58 -15.25 -9.78
N GLU A 120 -0.19 -16.32 -9.60
CA GLU A 120 -0.10 -17.53 -10.42
C GLU A 120 -0.48 -17.24 -11.88
N GLU A 121 -1.61 -16.55 -12.10
CA GLU A 121 -2.04 -16.12 -13.44
C GLU A 121 -0.99 -15.23 -14.12
N MET A 122 -0.46 -14.25 -13.38
CA MET A 122 0.58 -13.33 -13.85
C MET A 122 1.86 -14.07 -14.27
N ILE A 123 2.35 -15.01 -13.43
CA ILE A 123 3.53 -15.80 -13.76
C ILE A 123 3.30 -16.67 -14.99
N ALA A 124 2.10 -17.27 -15.13
CA ALA A 124 1.75 -18.07 -16.28
C ALA A 124 1.71 -17.23 -17.58
N ALA A 125 1.32 -15.97 -17.49
CA ALA A 125 1.37 -15.02 -18.60
C ALA A 125 2.80 -14.50 -18.93
N GLY A 126 3.79 -14.75 -18.07
CA GLY A 126 5.14 -14.19 -18.21
C GLY A 126 5.26 -12.73 -17.78
N ASP A 127 4.26 -12.21 -17.09
CA ASP A 127 4.20 -10.84 -16.63
C ASP A 127 4.96 -10.60 -15.32
N ARG A 128 5.15 -9.33 -14.96
CA ARG A 128 5.79 -8.88 -13.71
C ARG A 128 4.89 -7.93 -12.95
N ALA A 129 4.94 -7.96 -11.62
CA ALA A 129 4.10 -7.14 -10.76
C ALA A 129 4.88 -6.21 -9.84
N LEU A 130 4.37 -4.96 -9.74
CA LEU A 130 4.69 -4.04 -8.64
C LEU A 130 3.61 -4.19 -7.56
N ILE A 131 4.02 -4.56 -6.35
CA ILE A 131 3.10 -4.79 -5.22
C ILE A 131 3.33 -3.70 -4.18
N PHE A 132 2.32 -2.85 -3.97
CA PHE A 132 2.40 -1.76 -3.01
C PHE A 132 1.75 -2.13 -1.69
N THR A 133 2.43 -1.84 -0.58
CA THR A 133 1.89 -2.02 0.76
C THR A 133 2.13 -0.80 1.64
N GLN A 134 1.18 -0.53 2.55
CA GLN A 134 1.30 0.57 3.50
C GLN A 134 2.33 0.25 4.61
N TYR A 135 2.45 -1.01 5.00
CA TYR A 135 3.27 -1.45 6.13
C TYR A 135 4.52 -2.20 5.65
N ALA A 136 5.71 -1.74 6.08
CA ALA A 136 6.96 -2.42 5.74
C ALA A 136 7.00 -3.87 6.28
N GLU A 137 6.40 -4.11 7.45
CA GLU A 137 6.24 -5.45 8.03
C GLU A 137 5.45 -6.38 7.10
N MET A 138 4.38 -5.87 6.47
CA MET A 138 3.64 -6.62 5.45
C MET A 138 4.49 -6.93 4.22
N GLY A 139 5.32 -5.98 3.80
CA GLY A 139 6.26 -6.20 2.70
C GLY A 139 7.23 -7.36 2.94
N ALA A 140 7.71 -7.50 4.17
CA ALA A 140 8.57 -8.64 4.56
C ALA A 140 7.80 -9.98 4.52
N ILE A 141 6.54 -10.00 5.00
CA ILE A 141 5.67 -11.18 4.93
C ILE A 141 5.40 -11.55 3.46
N LEU A 142 5.04 -10.58 2.63
CA LEU A 142 4.78 -10.79 1.19
C LEU A 142 6.00 -11.33 0.46
N LYS A 143 7.19 -10.77 0.73
CA LYS A 143 8.44 -11.26 0.15
C LYS A 143 8.64 -12.75 0.45
N LYS A 144 8.57 -13.12 1.73
CA LYS A 144 8.73 -14.50 2.16
C LYS A 144 7.69 -15.42 1.53
N PHE A 145 6.42 -15.00 1.56
CA PHE A 145 5.29 -15.75 1.01
C PHE A 145 5.47 -16.06 -0.49
N LEU A 146 5.74 -15.03 -1.29
CA LEU A 146 5.88 -15.18 -2.73
C LEU A 146 7.11 -16.00 -3.11
N GLN A 147 8.22 -15.82 -2.39
CA GLN A 147 9.43 -16.63 -2.60
C GLN A 147 9.22 -18.11 -2.26
N GLU A 148 8.54 -18.41 -1.14
CA GLU A 148 8.25 -19.80 -0.76
C GLU A 148 7.24 -20.47 -1.69
N MET A 149 6.23 -19.70 -2.16
CA MET A 149 5.17 -20.25 -2.99
C MET A 149 5.63 -20.54 -4.43
N PHE A 150 6.38 -19.62 -5.03
CA PHE A 150 6.73 -19.70 -6.45
C PHE A 150 8.18 -20.11 -6.72
N GLY A 151 9.01 -20.26 -5.67
CA GLY A 151 10.42 -20.59 -5.82
C GLY A 151 11.23 -19.53 -6.59
N ARG A 152 10.73 -18.29 -6.67
CA ARG A 152 11.35 -17.19 -7.40
C ARG A 152 11.69 -16.04 -6.46
N GLU A 153 12.75 -15.31 -6.78
CA GLU A 153 13.14 -14.12 -6.02
C GLU A 153 12.04 -13.05 -6.08
N ALA A 154 11.83 -12.35 -4.95
CA ALA A 154 11.02 -11.15 -4.87
C ALA A 154 11.85 -9.99 -4.32
N LEU A 155 11.87 -8.87 -5.02
CA LEU A 155 12.51 -7.64 -4.56
C LEU A 155 11.63 -6.94 -3.53
N PHE A 156 12.25 -6.30 -2.54
CA PHE A 156 11.50 -5.53 -1.54
C PHE A 156 12.21 -4.21 -1.21
N LEU A 157 11.58 -3.11 -1.59
CA LEU A 157 12.04 -1.76 -1.35
C LEU A 157 11.25 -1.11 -0.21
N HIS A 158 11.96 -0.67 0.82
CA HIS A 158 11.40 0.01 1.99
C HIS A 158 12.33 1.13 2.47
N GLY A 159 11.89 1.94 3.44
CA GLY A 159 12.63 3.12 3.90
C GLY A 159 14.05 2.85 4.43
N GLY A 160 14.33 1.64 4.90
CA GLY A 160 15.66 1.24 5.39
C GLY A 160 16.65 0.78 4.31
N VAL A 161 16.24 0.73 3.03
CA VAL A 161 17.15 0.33 1.93
C VAL A 161 18.01 1.52 1.50
N PRO A 162 19.36 1.40 1.48
CA PRO A 162 20.25 2.44 1.00
C PRO A 162 20.00 2.80 -0.48
N ARG A 163 20.31 4.05 -0.86
CA ARG A 163 20.03 4.57 -2.19
C ARG A 163 20.62 3.72 -3.30
N GLU A 164 21.89 3.35 -3.19
CA GLU A 164 22.58 2.54 -4.21
C GLU A 164 21.88 1.19 -4.46
N LYS A 165 21.43 0.54 -3.37
CA LYS A 165 20.66 -0.71 -3.48
C LYS A 165 19.27 -0.51 -4.06
N ARG A 166 18.65 0.66 -3.86
CA ARG A 166 17.38 0.99 -4.51
C ARG A 166 17.53 1.09 -6.02
N ASP A 167 18.55 1.83 -6.46
CA ASP A 167 18.83 2.03 -7.88
C ASP A 167 19.18 0.67 -8.55
N GLU A 168 19.93 -0.18 -7.86
CA GLU A 168 20.22 -1.55 -8.33
C GLU A 168 18.94 -2.41 -8.45
N MET A 169 18.06 -2.40 -7.44
CA MET A 169 16.79 -3.16 -7.49
C MET A 169 15.91 -2.69 -8.65
N VAL A 170 15.81 -1.38 -8.88
CA VAL A 170 15.03 -0.82 -9.99
C VAL A 170 15.62 -1.27 -11.31
N ARG A 171 16.94 -1.13 -11.49
CA ARG A 171 17.64 -1.57 -12.70
C ARG A 171 17.43 -3.07 -12.96
N ARG A 172 17.61 -3.91 -11.95
CA ARG A 172 17.40 -5.37 -12.06
C ARG A 172 15.96 -5.69 -12.50
N PHE A 173 14.98 -5.01 -11.93
CA PHE A 173 13.57 -5.26 -12.27
C PHE A 173 13.22 -4.80 -13.68
N GLN A 174 13.85 -3.74 -14.18
CA GLN A 174 13.55 -3.16 -15.49
C GLN A 174 14.34 -3.77 -16.64
N GLU A 175 15.63 -4.04 -16.44
CA GLU A 175 16.58 -4.31 -17.50
C GLU A 175 17.04 -5.78 -17.57
N ASP A 176 16.99 -6.53 -16.46
CA ASP A 176 17.48 -7.91 -16.46
C ASP A 176 16.52 -8.81 -17.25
N GLU A 177 17.05 -9.65 -18.14
CA GLU A 177 16.29 -10.67 -18.87
C GLU A 177 15.60 -11.66 -17.92
N ASN A 178 16.26 -12.04 -16.84
CA ASN A 178 15.76 -12.92 -15.78
C ASN A 178 15.32 -12.13 -14.53
N ALA A 179 14.69 -10.96 -14.73
CA ALA A 179 14.24 -10.12 -13.64
C ALA A 179 13.29 -10.90 -12.69
N PRO A 180 13.38 -10.66 -11.36
CA PRO A 180 12.43 -11.20 -10.42
C PRO A 180 11.00 -10.78 -10.79
N PRO A 181 9.99 -11.68 -10.78
CA PRO A 181 8.65 -11.36 -11.21
C PRO A 181 7.90 -10.39 -10.26
N PHE A 182 8.37 -10.26 -9.03
CA PHE A 182 7.73 -9.46 -8.01
C PHE A 182 8.65 -8.37 -7.48
N PHE A 183 8.15 -7.14 -7.47
CA PHE A 183 8.79 -6.03 -6.79
C PHE A 183 7.82 -5.41 -5.78
N ILE A 184 8.08 -5.63 -4.51
CA ILE A 184 7.28 -5.15 -3.39
C ILE A 184 7.82 -3.79 -2.95
N LEU A 185 6.93 -2.81 -2.78
CA LEU A 185 7.29 -1.45 -2.38
C LEU A 185 6.45 -1.00 -1.19
N SER A 186 7.10 -0.49 -0.15
CA SER A 186 6.36 0.23 0.89
C SER A 186 6.02 1.63 0.39
N LEU A 187 4.76 2.08 0.59
CA LEU A 187 4.28 3.39 0.11
C LEU A 187 5.13 4.57 0.61
N LYS A 188 5.76 4.45 1.77
CA LYS A 188 6.65 5.49 2.32
C LYS A 188 8.04 5.53 1.66
N ALA A 189 8.40 4.52 0.90
CA ALA A 189 9.71 4.41 0.25
C ALA A 189 9.66 4.65 -1.25
N GLY A 190 8.46 4.66 -1.84
CA GLY A 190 8.24 4.85 -3.28
C GLY A 190 7.94 6.30 -3.68
N GLY A 191 8.01 7.25 -2.75
CA GLY A 191 7.79 8.68 -2.99
C GLY A 191 8.99 9.51 -2.63
#